data_d333306c21ee766b76d74cc761aefef8
#
_entry.id   d333306c21ee766b76d74cc761aefef8
#
_cell.length_a   1.000
_cell.length_b   1.000
_cell.length_c   1.000
_cell.angle_alpha   90.00
_cell.angle_beta   90.00
_cell.angle_gamma   90.00
#
_symmetry.space_group_name_H-M   'P 1'
#
loop_
_entity.id
_entity.type
_entity.pdbx_description
1 polymer ?
#
loop_
_entity_poly.entity_id
_entity_poly.type
_entity_poly.pdbx_seq_one_letter_code
_entity_poly.pdbx_strand_id
1 'polypeptide(L)'
;MTTGYRRLHILVEGQSEEIVVNNVLEPYLQNQGWMVTKSIVTTKRPATGPASHGGVSSWTKLKNEIRLLLRSSDIHTLTTLFDFYGFPTDSPGMNDQPSSSPYDRVQHVEKSLTSTISDPRFVPHLILHELETWAFAAAEQLGWLFSGSDLAALLLKDVRDAGGPELVNDGPNTAPSKRLARYCASYSKTNDGPLAIADLGIEGLKAQCPHFADWLAELDSRT
;
A
#
# COMPACT_ATOMS: atom_id res chain seq x y z
N MET A 1 -23.87 16.69 -21.27
CA MET A 1 -22.42 16.67 -21.07
C MET A 1 -22.06 15.22 -20.79
N THR A 2 -21.37 14.55 -21.70
CA THR A 2 -20.87 13.19 -21.49
C THR A 2 -19.80 13.27 -20.42
N THR A 3 -20.10 12.85 -19.20
CA THR A 3 -19.09 12.59 -18.18
C THR A 3 -18.25 11.41 -18.66
N GLY A 4 -17.17 11.72 -19.40
CA GLY A 4 -16.21 10.70 -19.80
C GLY A 4 -15.63 10.08 -18.52
N TYR A 5 -15.68 8.75 -18.41
CA TYR A 5 -15.01 8.03 -17.33
C TYR A 5 -13.53 8.38 -17.29
N ARG A 6 -13.04 8.80 -16.13
CA ARG A 6 -11.61 9.02 -15.92
C ARG A 6 -10.95 7.71 -15.53
N ARG A 7 -9.87 7.35 -16.21
CA ARG A 7 -9.15 6.11 -15.92
C ARG A 7 -8.08 6.35 -14.87
N LEU A 8 -8.20 5.65 -13.73
CA LEU A 8 -7.18 5.51 -12.72
C LEU A 8 -6.46 4.16 -12.92
N HIS A 9 -5.14 4.19 -13.03
CA HIS A 9 -4.34 2.96 -13.03
C HIS A 9 -3.58 2.84 -11.72
N ILE A 10 -3.68 1.69 -11.05
CA ILE A 10 -3.00 1.38 -9.79
C ILE A 10 -1.92 0.33 -10.08
N LEU A 11 -0.66 0.73 -9.96
CA LEU A 11 0.47 -0.19 -10.06
C LEU A 11 0.76 -0.73 -8.65
N VAL A 12 0.62 -2.05 -8.46
CA VAL A 12 0.76 -2.70 -7.15
C VAL A 12 2.03 -3.54 -7.07
N GLU A 13 2.51 -3.80 -5.84
CA GLU A 13 3.72 -4.59 -5.62
C GLU A 13 3.47 -6.09 -5.85
N GLY A 14 2.36 -6.62 -5.35
CA GLY A 14 2.08 -8.05 -5.40
C GLY A 14 0.60 -8.40 -5.30
N GLN A 15 0.36 -9.69 -5.03
CA GLN A 15 -1.00 -10.25 -4.99
C GLN A 15 -1.85 -9.73 -3.82
N SER A 16 -1.24 -9.48 -2.65
CA SER A 16 -1.97 -8.98 -1.49
C SER A 16 -2.57 -7.60 -1.75
N GLU A 17 -1.75 -6.71 -2.32
CA GLU A 17 -2.17 -5.36 -2.72
C GLU A 17 -3.23 -5.42 -3.82
N GLU A 18 -3.06 -6.31 -4.82
CA GLU A 18 -4.06 -6.49 -5.89
C GLU A 18 -5.41 -6.93 -5.34
N ILE A 19 -5.44 -7.84 -4.35
CA ILE A 19 -6.68 -8.29 -3.70
C ILE A 19 -7.33 -7.14 -2.93
N VAL A 20 -6.56 -6.32 -2.21
CA VAL A 20 -7.09 -5.12 -1.53
C VAL A 20 -7.62 -4.10 -2.53
N VAL A 21 -6.93 -3.89 -3.65
CA VAL A 21 -7.45 -3.04 -4.73
C VAL A 21 -8.79 -3.56 -5.22
N ASN A 22 -8.90 -4.86 -5.53
CA ASN A 22 -10.13 -5.46 -6.05
C ASN A 22 -11.31 -5.34 -5.09
N ASN A 23 -11.08 -5.62 -3.82
CA ASN A 23 -12.15 -5.83 -2.86
C ASN A 23 -12.53 -4.56 -2.08
N VAL A 24 -11.61 -3.59 -1.99
CA VAL A 24 -11.76 -2.41 -1.14
C VAL A 24 -11.70 -1.12 -1.95
N LEU A 25 -10.61 -0.90 -2.69
CA LEU A 25 -10.37 0.38 -3.36
C LEU A 25 -11.20 0.53 -4.63
N GLU A 26 -11.25 -0.48 -5.49
CA GLU A 26 -11.93 -0.41 -6.78
C GLU A 26 -13.43 -0.12 -6.63
N PRO A 27 -14.20 -0.80 -5.75
CA PRO A 27 -15.62 -0.48 -5.56
C PRO A 27 -15.86 0.96 -5.07
N TYR A 28 -15.02 1.45 -4.17
CA TYR A 28 -15.10 2.82 -3.68
C TYR A 28 -14.80 3.82 -4.80
N LEU A 29 -13.67 3.67 -5.50
CA LEU A 29 -13.21 4.57 -6.54
C LEU A 29 -14.16 4.59 -7.74
N GLN A 30 -14.79 3.46 -8.08
CA GLN A 30 -15.83 3.41 -9.12
C GLN A 30 -17.04 4.27 -8.74
N ASN A 31 -17.44 4.26 -7.48
CA ASN A 31 -18.52 5.11 -6.97
C ASN A 31 -18.14 6.60 -7.00
N GLN A 32 -16.84 6.93 -6.99
CA GLN A 32 -16.33 8.29 -7.19
C GLN A 32 -16.15 8.67 -8.68
N GLY A 33 -16.54 7.79 -9.62
CA GLY A 33 -16.49 8.06 -11.06
C GLY A 33 -15.20 7.63 -11.76
N TRP A 34 -14.33 6.87 -11.09
CA TRP A 34 -13.13 6.30 -11.71
C TRP A 34 -13.43 5.00 -12.47
N MET A 35 -12.81 4.82 -13.63
CA MET A 35 -12.60 3.51 -14.24
C MET A 35 -11.24 3.01 -13.75
N VAL A 36 -11.26 2.06 -12.82
CA VAL A 36 -10.04 1.52 -12.19
C VAL A 36 -9.46 0.40 -13.05
N THR A 37 -8.15 0.48 -13.28
CA THR A 37 -7.33 -0.59 -13.85
C THR A 37 -6.12 -0.82 -12.96
N LYS A 38 -5.54 -2.01 -12.99
CA LYS A 38 -4.39 -2.36 -12.15
C LYS A 38 -3.43 -3.29 -12.85
N SER A 39 -2.18 -3.27 -12.42
CA SER A 39 -1.17 -4.24 -12.80
C SER A 39 -0.18 -4.47 -11.66
N ILE A 40 0.33 -5.70 -11.57
CA ILE A 40 1.43 -6.02 -10.64
C ILE A 40 2.74 -5.64 -11.32
N VAL A 41 3.64 -4.97 -10.57
CA VAL A 41 4.95 -4.60 -11.08
C VAL A 41 5.72 -5.81 -11.59
N THR A 42 6.36 -5.66 -12.75
CA THR A 42 7.08 -6.76 -13.40
C THR A 42 8.39 -7.06 -12.66
N THR A 43 8.39 -8.08 -11.83
CA THR A 43 9.61 -8.65 -11.25
C THR A 43 10.10 -9.78 -12.14
N LYS A 44 11.35 -9.72 -12.66
CA LYS A 44 11.91 -10.89 -13.35
C LYS A 44 12.07 -12.02 -12.33
N ARG A 45 11.28 -13.10 -12.49
CA ARG A 45 11.56 -14.36 -11.80
C ARG A 45 12.93 -14.85 -12.28
N PRO A 46 13.88 -15.18 -11.39
CA PRO A 46 15.09 -15.89 -11.83
C PRO A 46 14.65 -17.22 -12.47
N ALA A 47 15.27 -17.56 -13.59
CA ALA A 47 14.95 -18.78 -14.35
C ALA A 47 15.23 -20.08 -13.57
N THR A 48 16.03 -20.01 -12.49
CA THR A 48 16.39 -21.13 -11.60
C THR A 48 16.69 -20.59 -10.21
N GLY A 49 15.99 -21.07 -9.17
CA GLY A 49 16.24 -20.75 -7.77
C GLY A 49 14.96 -20.65 -6.95
N PRO A 50 15.04 -20.71 -5.60
CA PRO A 50 13.89 -20.49 -4.75
C PRO A 50 13.32 -19.10 -5.02
N ALA A 51 11.97 -18.98 -5.06
CA ALA A 51 11.29 -17.72 -5.28
C ALA A 51 11.79 -16.68 -4.27
N SER A 52 12.50 -15.69 -4.75
CA SER A 52 12.83 -14.48 -3.99
C SER A 52 11.49 -13.80 -3.69
N HIS A 53 11.28 -13.45 -2.42
CA HIS A 53 10.10 -12.73 -1.99
C HIS A 53 9.88 -11.52 -2.90
N GLY A 54 8.64 -11.35 -3.40
CA GLY A 54 8.25 -10.28 -4.29
C GLY A 54 8.64 -8.93 -3.71
N GLY A 55 9.25 -8.11 -4.54
CA GLY A 55 9.65 -6.76 -4.20
C GLY A 55 10.17 -6.07 -5.44
N VAL A 56 10.02 -4.76 -5.53
CA VAL A 56 10.60 -3.95 -6.59
C VAL A 56 12.12 -3.98 -6.47
N SER A 57 12.80 -4.60 -7.44
CA SER A 57 14.23 -4.90 -7.32
C SER A 57 15.16 -3.70 -7.58
N SER A 58 14.69 -2.60 -8.20
CA SER A 58 15.47 -1.38 -8.44
C SER A 58 14.58 -0.24 -8.95
N TRP A 59 14.97 0.99 -8.63
CA TRP A 59 14.30 2.19 -9.13
C TRP A 59 14.29 2.27 -10.66
N THR A 60 15.38 1.93 -11.31
CA THR A 60 15.47 2.00 -12.78
C THR A 60 14.37 1.21 -13.46
N LYS A 61 14.06 0.00 -12.98
CA LYS A 61 12.98 -0.84 -13.55
C LYS A 61 11.62 -0.23 -13.27
N LEU A 62 11.37 0.14 -12.03
CA LEU A 62 10.11 0.75 -11.61
C LEU A 62 9.84 2.05 -12.40
N LYS A 63 10.84 2.92 -12.52
CA LYS A 63 10.76 4.14 -13.31
C LYS A 63 10.39 3.90 -14.77
N ASN A 64 11.00 2.87 -15.38
CA ASN A 64 10.70 2.53 -16.77
C ASN A 64 9.27 2.01 -16.93
N GLU A 65 8.77 1.24 -16.00
CA GLU A 65 7.40 0.73 -16.01
C GLU A 65 6.38 1.85 -15.81
N ILE A 66 6.59 2.73 -14.82
CA ILE A 66 5.78 3.93 -14.60
C ILE A 66 5.73 4.78 -15.87
N ARG A 67 6.89 5.04 -16.49
CA ARG A 67 6.96 5.82 -17.73
C ARG A 67 6.28 5.14 -18.90
N LEU A 68 6.33 3.80 -18.99
CA LEU A 68 5.63 3.05 -20.02
C LEU A 68 4.11 3.19 -19.87
N LEU A 69 3.58 3.08 -18.66
CA LEU A 69 2.17 3.28 -18.36
C LEU A 69 1.72 4.71 -18.70
N LEU A 70 2.53 5.71 -18.33
CA LEU A 70 2.24 7.12 -18.62
C LEU A 70 2.30 7.51 -20.11
N ARG A 71 2.82 6.64 -21.00
CA ARG A 71 2.71 6.84 -22.44
C ARG A 71 1.27 6.68 -22.96
N SER A 72 0.43 5.95 -22.24
CA SER A 72 -0.99 5.85 -22.58
C SER A 72 -1.69 7.17 -22.27
N SER A 73 -2.30 7.76 -23.29
CA SER A 73 -3.12 8.97 -23.13
C SER A 73 -4.43 8.71 -22.39
N ASP A 74 -4.82 7.44 -22.31
CA ASP A 74 -6.07 7.02 -21.65
C ASP A 74 -5.98 7.01 -20.14
N ILE A 75 -4.76 6.97 -19.57
CA ILE A 75 -4.55 7.05 -18.12
C ILE A 75 -4.62 8.51 -17.69
N HIS A 76 -5.64 8.85 -16.90
CA HIS A 76 -5.83 10.18 -16.33
C HIS A 76 -5.06 10.37 -15.03
N THR A 77 -4.95 9.30 -14.23
CA THR A 77 -4.12 9.26 -13.02
C THR A 77 -3.47 7.88 -12.92
N LEU A 78 -2.18 7.86 -12.63
CA LEU A 78 -1.39 6.69 -12.28
C LEU A 78 -0.98 6.81 -10.82
N THR A 79 -1.32 5.83 -10.01
CA THR A 79 -0.86 5.73 -8.62
C THR A 79 -0.15 4.41 -8.37
N THR A 80 0.54 4.31 -7.24
CA THR A 80 1.23 3.10 -6.80
C THR A 80 0.67 2.61 -5.47
N LEU A 81 0.86 1.34 -5.17
CA LEU A 81 0.58 0.74 -3.89
C LEU A 81 1.71 -0.24 -3.58
N PHE A 82 2.78 0.28 -2.98
CA PHE A 82 3.99 -0.46 -2.64
C PHE A 82 4.30 -0.31 -1.16
N ASP A 83 4.88 -1.35 -0.58
CA ASP A 83 5.40 -1.28 0.77
C ASP A 83 6.59 -0.32 0.86
N PHE A 84 6.57 0.63 1.81
CA PHE A 84 7.70 1.51 2.07
C PHE A 84 8.90 0.72 2.63
N TYR A 85 8.61 -0.29 3.46
CA TYR A 85 9.61 -1.23 3.92
C TYR A 85 10.06 -2.15 2.79
N GLY A 86 11.34 -2.11 2.46
CA GLY A 86 11.87 -2.87 1.33
C GLY A 86 11.77 -2.15 -0.02
N PHE A 87 11.26 -0.91 -0.06
CA PHE A 87 11.30 -0.09 -1.27
C PHE A 87 12.76 0.11 -1.74
N PRO A 88 13.05 0.12 -3.06
CA PRO A 88 14.41 0.16 -3.57
C PRO A 88 15.21 1.34 -3.00
N THR A 89 16.34 1.05 -2.38
CA THR A 89 17.20 2.06 -1.73
C THR A 89 17.83 3.03 -2.72
N ASP A 90 17.88 2.67 -4.03
CA ASP A 90 18.33 3.53 -5.13
C ASP A 90 17.21 4.48 -5.63
N SER A 91 16.04 4.48 -4.99
CA SER A 91 14.94 5.39 -5.34
C SER A 91 15.20 6.82 -4.86
N PRO A 92 14.67 7.84 -5.60
CA PRO A 92 14.73 9.23 -5.16
C PRO A 92 14.15 9.40 -3.76
N GLY A 93 14.84 10.15 -2.91
CA GLY A 93 14.42 10.43 -1.54
C GLY A 93 14.75 9.35 -0.51
N MET A 94 15.19 8.13 -0.93
CA MET A 94 15.47 7.05 0.02
C MET A 94 16.74 7.26 0.84
N ASN A 95 17.75 7.95 0.29
CA ASN A 95 19.03 8.16 0.94
C ASN A 95 19.15 9.48 1.72
N ASP A 96 18.18 10.38 1.57
CA ASP A 96 18.17 11.72 2.18
C ASP A 96 16.87 12.00 2.96
N GLN A 97 16.29 10.93 3.53
CA GLN A 97 15.09 11.02 4.35
C GLN A 97 15.31 11.93 5.57
N PRO A 98 14.32 12.77 5.94
CA PRO A 98 14.41 13.59 7.14
C PRO A 98 14.46 12.71 8.41
N SER A 99 15.19 13.17 9.43
CA SER A 99 15.23 12.55 10.75
C SER A 99 14.00 12.91 11.60
N SER A 100 12.81 12.74 11.02
CA SER A 100 11.53 13.11 11.62
C SER A 100 10.57 11.91 11.65
N SER A 101 9.28 12.16 11.72
CA SER A 101 8.28 11.10 11.84
C SER A 101 8.30 10.13 10.65
N PRO A 102 7.80 8.90 10.80
CA PRO A 102 7.62 7.99 9.68
C PRO A 102 6.77 8.59 8.54
N TYR A 103 5.78 9.42 8.86
CA TYR A 103 4.97 10.13 7.87
C TYR A 103 5.79 11.12 7.04
N ASP A 104 6.65 11.91 7.67
CA ASP A 104 7.52 12.86 6.95
C ASP A 104 8.48 12.13 6.02
N ARG A 105 9.00 10.98 6.44
CA ARG A 105 9.91 10.17 5.64
C ARG A 105 9.25 9.60 4.39
N VAL A 106 8.07 8.99 4.53
CA VAL A 106 7.36 8.43 3.37
C VAL A 106 6.92 9.53 2.42
N GLN A 107 6.38 10.65 2.91
CA GLN A 107 5.99 11.80 2.10
C GLN A 107 7.18 12.43 1.37
N HIS A 108 8.37 12.47 1.99
CA HIS A 108 9.59 12.95 1.34
C HIS A 108 9.94 12.08 0.12
N VAL A 109 9.86 10.77 0.26
CA VAL A 109 10.12 9.84 -0.85
C VAL A 109 9.06 10.02 -1.95
N GLU A 110 7.78 10.05 -1.62
CA GLU A 110 6.70 10.26 -2.60
C GLU A 110 6.85 11.57 -3.38
N LYS A 111 7.18 12.67 -2.70
CA LYS A 111 7.48 13.95 -3.35
C LYS A 111 8.70 13.86 -4.29
N SER A 112 9.72 13.12 -3.88
CA SER A 112 10.93 12.91 -4.69
C SER A 112 10.64 12.06 -5.93
N LEU A 113 9.78 11.05 -5.81
CA LEU A 113 9.29 10.22 -6.93
C LEU A 113 8.50 11.07 -7.92
N THR A 114 7.54 11.87 -7.42
CA THR A 114 6.73 12.80 -8.24
C THR A 114 7.62 13.76 -9.02
N SER A 115 8.59 14.38 -8.35
CA SER A 115 9.54 15.32 -8.98
C SER A 115 10.40 14.65 -10.06
N THR A 116 10.82 13.39 -9.82
CA THR A 116 11.67 12.64 -10.74
C THR A 116 10.93 12.12 -11.97
N ILE A 117 9.67 11.72 -11.82
CA ILE A 117 8.80 11.31 -12.93
C ILE A 117 8.36 12.54 -13.74
N SER A 118 8.03 13.63 -13.05
CA SER A 118 7.66 14.93 -13.65
C SER A 118 6.48 14.84 -14.62
N ASP A 119 5.47 14.03 -14.29
CA ASP A 119 4.20 13.92 -15.00
C ASP A 119 3.07 14.22 -13.98
N PRO A 120 2.20 15.22 -14.24
CA PRO A 120 1.17 15.63 -13.27
C PRO A 120 0.11 14.55 -13.03
N ARG A 121 0.04 13.52 -13.87
CA ARG A 121 -0.87 12.37 -13.69
C ARG A 121 -0.34 11.36 -12.67
N PHE A 122 0.93 11.46 -12.26
CA PHE A 122 1.56 10.51 -11.35
C PHE A 122 1.38 10.94 -9.89
N VAL A 123 0.70 10.10 -9.12
CA VAL A 123 0.43 10.26 -7.69
C VAL A 123 0.97 9.02 -6.98
N PRO A 124 2.25 8.97 -6.61
CA PRO A 124 2.79 7.82 -5.90
C PRO A 124 2.17 7.69 -4.51
N HIS A 125 1.92 6.46 -4.09
CA HIS A 125 1.60 6.12 -2.72
C HIS A 125 2.43 4.91 -2.29
N LEU A 126 3.09 5.07 -1.16
CA LEU A 126 3.85 4.02 -0.49
C LEU A 126 3.15 3.71 0.83
N ILE A 127 2.69 2.48 1.01
CA ILE A 127 2.10 2.05 2.27
C ILE A 127 3.15 2.17 3.37
N LEU A 128 2.83 2.91 4.42
CA LEU A 128 3.76 3.13 5.51
C LEU A 128 4.13 1.78 6.16
N HIS A 129 5.40 1.41 6.06
CA HIS A 129 5.99 0.12 6.39
C HIS A 129 5.56 -1.01 5.44
N GLU A 130 4.44 -1.68 5.67
CA GLU A 130 3.91 -2.83 4.92
C GLU A 130 2.38 -2.79 4.87
N LEU A 131 1.77 -3.49 3.91
CA LEU A 131 0.31 -3.63 3.81
C LEU A 131 -0.31 -4.13 5.13
N GLU A 132 0.42 -4.91 5.90
CA GLU A 132 -0.02 -5.41 7.20
C GLU A 132 -0.33 -4.30 8.21
N THR A 133 0.14 -3.07 8.03
CA THR A 133 -0.30 -1.93 8.87
C THR A 133 -1.80 -1.68 8.74
N TRP A 134 -2.36 -1.87 7.55
CA TRP A 134 -3.82 -1.81 7.35
C TRP A 134 -4.54 -3.02 7.96
N ALA A 135 -3.89 -4.18 8.01
CA ALA A 135 -4.41 -5.32 8.76
C ALA A 135 -4.39 -5.07 10.28
N PHE A 136 -3.43 -4.29 10.81
CA PHE A 136 -3.46 -3.81 12.19
C PHE A 136 -4.61 -2.82 12.44
N ALA A 137 -4.97 -1.98 11.47
CA ALA A 137 -6.20 -1.17 11.56
C ALA A 137 -7.45 -2.05 11.65
N ALA A 138 -7.45 -3.21 10.98
CA ALA A 138 -8.52 -4.21 11.01
C ALA A 138 -8.35 -5.26 12.14
N ALA A 139 -7.76 -4.89 13.27
CA ALA A 139 -7.44 -5.82 14.36
C ALA A 139 -8.66 -6.59 14.91
N GLU A 140 -9.82 -5.93 15.03
CA GLU A 140 -11.05 -6.57 15.49
C GLU A 140 -11.55 -7.59 14.47
N GLN A 141 -11.54 -7.26 13.19
CA GLN A 141 -11.94 -8.14 12.09
C GLN A 141 -11.05 -9.38 12.03
N LEU A 142 -9.72 -9.20 12.19
CA LEU A 142 -8.80 -10.32 12.33
C LEU A 142 -9.12 -11.19 13.55
N GLY A 143 -9.47 -10.57 14.68
CA GLY A 143 -9.89 -11.30 15.87
C GLY A 143 -11.13 -12.16 15.65
N TRP A 144 -12.07 -11.72 14.82
CA TRP A 144 -13.26 -12.51 14.46
C TRP A 144 -12.90 -13.71 13.56
N LEU A 145 -11.98 -13.52 12.60
CA LEU A 145 -11.50 -14.60 11.74
C LEU A 145 -10.78 -15.71 12.53
N PHE A 146 -10.07 -15.32 13.57
CA PHE A 146 -9.31 -16.23 14.45
C PHE A 146 -9.98 -16.33 15.83
N SER A 147 -11.28 -16.57 15.86
CA SER A 147 -12.09 -16.67 17.06
C SER A 147 -11.50 -17.67 18.08
N GLY A 148 -11.45 -17.28 19.36
CA GLY A 148 -10.83 -18.09 20.42
C GLY A 148 -9.34 -17.79 20.65
N SER A 149 -8.75 -16.82 19.92
CA SER A 149 -7.40 -16.31 20.16
C SER A 149 -7.43 -14.91 20.76
N ASP A 150 -6.34 -14.51 21.42
CA ASP A 150 -6.16 -13.14 21.92
C ASP A 150 -5.63 -12.17 20.83
N LEU A 151 -5.73 -12.56 19.56
CA LEU A 151 -5.11 -11.84 18.43
C LEU A 151 -5.51 -10.37 18.40
N ALA A 152 -6.82 -10.06 18.43
CA ALA A 152 -7.29 -8.69 18.42
C ALA A 152 -6.69 -7.86 19.58
N ALA A 153 -6.66 -8.41 20.80
CA ALA A 153 -6.12 -7.71 21.95
C ALA A 153 -4.61 -7.41 21.82
N LEU A 154 -3.84 -8.34 21.24
CA LEU A 154 -2.43 -8.17 20.97
C LEU A 154 -2.18 -7.08 19.91
N LEU A 155 -2.92 -7.12 18.80
CA LEU A 155 -2.81 -6.14 17.73
C LEU A 155 -3.21 -4.74 18.21
N LEU A 156 -4.36 -4.61 18.91
CA LEU A 156 -4.81 -3.34 19.46
C LEU A 156 -3.84 -2.77 20.51
N LYS A 157 -3.15 -3.65 21.26
CA LYS A 157 -2.07 -3.21 22.17
C LYS A 157 -0.92 -2.60 21.36
N ASP A 158 -0.43 -3.28 20.33
CA ASP A 158 0.66 -2.78 19.48
C ASP A 158 0.28 -1.45 18.81
N VAL A 159 -0.96 -1.32 18.32
CA VAL A 159 -1.48 -0.08 17.73
C VAL A 159 -1.46 1.08 18.73
N ARG A 160 -1.93 0.84 19.98
CA ARG A 160 -1.90 1.86 21.03
C ARG A 160 -0.47 2.26 21.40
N ASP A 161 0.39 1.27 21.57
CA ASP A 161 1.79 1.50 21.96
C ASP A 161 2.56 2.29 20.86
N ALA A 162 2.24 2.05 19.60
CA ALA A 162 2.84 2.76 18.47
C ALA A 162 2.22 4.16 18.21
N GLY A 163 1.01 4.42 18.69
CA GLY A 163 0.28 5.67 18.42
C GLY A 163 -0.55 5.63 17.13
N GLY A 164 -0.78 4.45 16.56
CA GLY A 164 -1.59 4.23 15.37
C GLY A 164 -1.15 3.01 14.58
N PRO A 165 -2.05 2.42 13.76
CA PRO A 165 -1.72 1.21 13.01
C PRO A 165 -0.59 1.42 11.99
N GLU A 166 -0.56 2.56 11.29
CA GLU A 166 0.51 2.90 10.34
C GLU A 166 1.87 3.11 11.00
N LEU A 167 1.93 3.24 12.32
CA LEU A 167 3.17 3.44 13.07
C LEU A 167 3.72 2.16 13.69
N VAL A 168 3.02 1.03 13.54
CA VAL A 168 3.44 -0.26 14.09
C VAL A 168 4.66 -0.77 13.36
N ASN A 169 5.85 -0.35 13.79
CA ASN A 169 7.12 -0.90 13.31
C ASN A 169 8.28 -0.43 14.19
N ASP A 170 9.03 -1.36 14.78
CA ASP A 170 10.25 -1.07 15.54
C ASP A 170 11.52 -1.54 14.80
N GLY A 171 11.43 -1.94 13.53
CA GLY A 171 12.58 -2.40 12.76
C GLY A 171 12.44 -3.81 12.15
N PRO A 172 13.52 -4.37 11.61
CA PRO A 172 13.47 -5.55 10.72
C PRO A 172 12.88 -6.82 11.36
N ASN A 173 12.98 -6.96 12.69
CA ASN A 173 12.48 -8.14 13.41
C ASN A 173 11.09 -7.93 14.02
N THR A 174 10.57 -6.72 13.98
CA THR A 174 9.32 -6.30 14.61
C THR A 174 8.37 -5.63 13.61
N ALA A 175 8.65 -5.77 12.33
CA ALA A 175 7.77 -5.35 11.24
C ALA A 175 6.36 -5.94 11.40
N PRO A 176 5.32 -5.26 10.90
CA PRO A 176 3.92 -5.69 11.04
C PRO A 176 3.69 -7.15 10.65
N SER A 177 4.22 -7.59 9.52
CA SER A 177 4.13 -8.99 9.06
C SER A 177 4.78 -9.98 10.03
N LYS A 178 5.90 -9.62 10.66
CA LYS A 178 6.60 -10.47 11.63
C LYS A 178 5.82 -10.58 12.96
N ARG A 179 5.17 -9.50 13.37
CA ARG A 179 4.29 -9.52 14.55
C ARG A 179 3.08 -10.41 14.31
N LEU A 180 2.40 -10.26 13.18
CA LEU A 180 1.27 -11.11 12.80
C LEU A 180 1.65 -12.58 12.77
N ALA A 181 2.75 -12.95 12.10
CA ALA A 181 3.23 -14.33 12.06
C ALA A 181 3.57 -14.90 13.45
N ARG A 182 4.04 -14.06 14.37
CA ARG A 182 4.33 -14.47 15.76
C ARG A 182 3.06 -14.66 16.59
N TYR A 183 2.04 -13.79 16.41
CA TYR A 183 0.78 -13.85 17.14
C TYR A 183 -0.16 -14.92 16.59
N CYS A 184 -0.09 -15.18 15.29
CA CYS A 184 -0.95 -16.13 14.60
C CYS A 184 -0.15 -16.87 13.52
N ALA A 185 0.31 -18.09 13.83
CA ALA A 185 1.12 -18.89 12.91
C ALA A 185 0.35 -19.34 11.65
N SER A 186 -0.98 -19.35 11.69
CA SER A 186 -1.86 -19.68 10.56
C SER A 186 -2.23 -18.48 9.70
N TYR A 187 -1.80 -17.25 10.05
CA TYR A 187 -2.10 -16.04 9.28
C TYR A 187 -1.55 -16.11 7.86
N SER A 188 -2.42 -15.83 6.90
CA SER A 188 -2.11 -15.77 5.47
C SER A 188 -2.15 -14.32 4.97
N LYS A 189 -1.01 -13.80 4.53
CA LYS A 189 -0.88 -12.44 3.96
C LYS A 189 -1.84 -12.19 2.79
N THR A 190 -2.01 -13.18 1.93
CA THR A 190 -2.80 -13.06 0.70
C THR A 190 -4.28 -13.35 0.90
N ASN A 191 -4.69 -13.82 2.08
CA ASN A 191 -6.08 -14.18 2.35
C ASN A 191 -6.65 -13.38 3.53
N ASP A 192 -6.08 -13.56 4.73
CA ASP A 192 -6.70 -13.09 5.96
C ASP A 192 -6.56 -11.58 6.14
N GLY A 193 -5.39 -11.01 5.79
CA GLY A 193 -5.17 -9.56 5.81
C GLY A 193 -6.13 -8.82 4.88
N PRO A 194 -6.14 -9.12 3.57
CA PRO A 194 -7.06 -8.49 2.64
C PRO A 194 -8.54 -8.67 3.01
N LEU A 195 -8.93 -9.83 3.54
CA LEU A 195 -10.30 -10.08 3.99
C LEU A 195 -10.69 -9.18 5.17
N ALA A 196 -9.83 -9.10 6.18
CA ALA A 196 -10.06 -8.23 7.34
C ALA A 196 -10.11 -6.74 6.96
N ILE A 197 -9.22 -6.31 6.04
CA ILE A 197 -9.22 -4.94 5.51
C ILE A 197 -10.53 -4.66 4.74
N ALA A 198 -11.02 -5.62 3.96
CA ALA A 198 -12.28 -5.48 3.25
C ALA A 198 -13.47 -5.36 4.22
N ASP A 199 -13.46 -6.12 5.30
CA ASP A 199 -14.51 -6.09 6.33
C ASP A 199 -14.48 -4.79 7.16
N LEU A 200 -13.29 -4.23 7.43
CA LEU A 200 -13.14 -2.90 8.02
C LEU A 200 -13.65 -1.79 7.09
N GLY A 201 -13.38 -1.91 5.80
CA GLY A 201 -13.81 -0.99 4.76
C GLY A 201 -13.04 0.34 4.72
N ILE A 202 -13.34 1.13 3.68
CA ILE A 202 -12.64 2.41 3.40
C ILE A 202 -12.76 3.40 4.56
N GLU A 203 -13.95 3.56 5.13
CA GLU A 203 -14.16 4.56 6.19
C GLU A 203 -13.41 4.18 7.47
N GLY A 204 -13.32 2.89 7.77
CA GLY A 204 -12.51 2.40 8.89
C GLY A 204 -11.01 2.64 8.66
N LEU A 205 -10.50 2.40 7.45
CA LEU A 205 -9.12 2.70 7.09
C LEU A 205 -8.83 4.21 7.17
N LYS A 206 -9.68 5.06 6.59
CA LYS A 206 -9.53 6.53 6.65
C LYS A 206 -9.48 7.05 8.08
N ALA A 207 -10.31 6.49 8.97
CA ALA A 207 -10.37 6.92 10.36
C ALA A 207 -9.10 6.57 11.16
N GLN A 208 -8.38 5.53 10.77
CA GLN A 208 -7.26 4.99 11.53
C GLN A 208 -5.89 5.19 10.86
N CYS A 209 -5.88 5.41 9.53
CA CYS A 209 -4.68 5.49 8.70
C CYS A 209 -4.60 6.87 8.03
N PRO A 210 -4.00 7.88 8.67
CA PRO A 210 -3.93 9.24 8.14
C PRO A 210 -3.23 9.35 6.79
N HIS A 211 -2.15 8.60 6.57
CA HIS A 211 -1.42 8.63 5.29
C HIS A 211 -2.27 8.04 4.15
N PHE A 212 -2.98 6.95 4.42
CA PHE A 212 -3.97 6.41 3.50
C PHE A 212 -5.09 7.41 3.21
N ALA A 213 -5.62 8.09 4.24
CA ALA A 213 -6.70 9.07 4.09
C ALA A 213 -6.28 10.25 3.22
N ASP A 214 -5.07 10.79 3.42
CA ASP A 214 -4.51 11.88 2.63
C ASP A 214 -4.36 11.50 1.15
N TRP A 215 -3.83 10.29 0.87
CA TRP A 215 -3.71 9.78 -0.48
C TRP A 215 -5.07 9.63 -1.17
N LEU A 216 -6.05 9.05 -0.48
CA LEU A 216 -7.37 8.85 -1.03
C LEU A 216 -8.07 10.19 -1.32
N ALA A 217 -7.92 11.19 -0.42
CA ALA A 217 -8.42 12.55 -0.63
C ALA A 217 -7.77 13.22 -1.85
N GLU A 218 -6.48 12.98 -2.10
CA GLU A 218 -5.83 13.47 -3.31
C GLU A 218 -6.42 12.84 -4.58
N LEU A 219 -6.68 11.53 -4.58
CA LEU A 219 -7.34 10.86 -5.71
C LEU A 219 -8.76 11.40 -5.94
N ASP A 220 -9.54 11.59 -4.87
CA ASP A 220 -10.91 12.13 -4.93
C ASP A 220 -10.92 13.57 -5.48
N SER A 221 -9.91 14.38 -5.19
CA SER A 221 -9.79 15.75 -5.70
C SER A 221 -9.56 15.83 -7.21
N ARG A 222 -9.23 14.71 -7.86
CA ARG A 222 -8.93 14.61 -9.29
C ARG A 222 -10.12 14.08 -10.13
N THR A 223 -11.25 13.78 -9.48
CA THR A 223 -12.49 13.31 -10.14
C THR A 223 -13.30 14.41 -10.83
#